data_0e0a9a57a3b2c61d25f6d37a0ad30df9
#
_entry.id   0e0a9a57a3b2c61d25f6d37a0ad30df9
#
_cell.length_a   1.000
_cell.length_b   1.000
_cell.length_c   1.000
_cell.angle_alpha   90.00
_cell.angle_beta   90.00
_cell.angle_gamma   90.00
#
_symmetry.space_group_name_H-M   'P 1'
#
loop_
_entity.id
_entity.type
_entity.pdbx_description
1 polymer ?
#
loop_
_entity_poly.entity_id
_entity_poly.type
_entity_poly.pdbx_seq_one_letter_code
_entity_poly.pdbx_strand_id
1 'polypeptide(L)'
;MKPRLSLLALAAMLAGCPHASTPPAAEVASPQAGGDSAPTAPADAPQPANTRLTVYSGDYEQLAASGDFDGDAPGFVLVDRTLRYALKAGANRISATGVPRAMDVEATTLKPVGAGLAVRSQRFVAPPKSAGDAIAAALGRKVSVEFTSGGAKQTESGILVSAGDGITLALPDGRIKVIREYDDFSIANAADLLPQQATLQWTVQADKAGDAGFELAYPMGGMAWRAEYLATLAPGDGCKLDFDGAALIANRSGAGFADAKLTLVAGEPKREQRMQRMEYAAAPPMMAGDAAAAPMPQERSSGEYHAYELPGTFDVANGSTERVPLFARLAGVACTRDYETAPDIGVWQPPRPLVDAGYNDASGAQPVKTTISLKNDDASGLGRALPAGRVRVFDGGDFLGESMLAHTPKGVAIHLETGTAFDLTAERRRDGFRLDRAGRSMSESFTVTLRNAKQRDADIVVVEPLPRWTDWQVTASSVPARKRDAQHAEFTVKVPAGGEAALTYTVQYRWPAGMNP
;
A
#
# COMPACT_ATOMS: atom_id res chain seq x y z
N MET A 1 57.91 2.32 12.26
CA MET A 1 57.97 3.37 13.30
C MET A 1 56.56 3.48 13.90
N LYS A 2 56.43 3.03 15.16
CA LYS A 2 55.22 3.19 15.98
C LYS A 2 55.40 4.43 16.87
N PRO A 3 54.36 5.11 17.26
CA PRO A 3 54.29 5.54 18.62
C PRO A 3 53.07 5.10 19.41
N ARG A 4 53.31 5.05 20.67
CA ARG A 4 52.68 4.41 21.78
C ARG A 4 51.43 5.14 22.32
N LEU A 5 50.46 4.34 22.81
CA LEU A 5 49.39 4.74 23.73
C LEU A 5 49.96 5.34 25.04
N SER A 6 49.24 6.30 25.60
CA SER A 6 49.29 6.66 27.01
C SER A 6 47.90 6.62 27.64
N LEU A 7 47.71 5.67 28.56
CA LEU A 7 46.62 5.64 29.53
C LEU A 7 46.84 6.74 30.58
N LEU A 8 45.81 7.46 30.95
CA LEU A 8 45.72 8.21 32.19
C LEU A 8 44.50 7.73 33.01
N ALA A 9 44.79 7.07 34.11
CA ALA A 9 43.84 6.74 35.14
C ALA A 9 43.64 7.96 36.05
N LEU A 10 42.38 8.27 36.41
CA LEU A 10 42.07 9.27 37.46
C LEU A 10 41.26 8.60 38.55
N ALA A 11 41.84 8.63 39.75
CA ALA A 11 41.33 8.03 40.96
C ALA A 11 40.20 8.85 41.58
N ALA A 12 39.24 8.14 42.17
CA ALA A 12 38.18 8.69 43.01
C ALA A 12 38.71 9.11 44.40
N MET A 13 38.32 10.28 44.89
CA MET A 13 38.37 10.63 46.30
C MET A 13 36.96 10.88 46.83
N LEU A 14 36.55 10.05 47.79
CA LEU A 14 35.42 10.27 48.68
C LEU A 14 35.81 11.35 49.74
N ALA A 15 34.95 12.33 49.93
CA ALA A 15 34.95 13.16 51.12
C ALA A 15 33.51 13.39 51.59
N GLY A 16 33.29 13.20 52.85
CA GLY A 16 32.04 13.03 53.56
C GLY A 16 31.21 14.29 53.79
N CYS A 17 29.95 14.03 54.12
CA CYS A 17 28.93 14.99 54.56
C CYS A 17 29.22 15.68 55.88
N PRO A 18 28.60 16.85 56.14
CA PRO A 18 27.80 16.95 57.33
C PRO A 18 26.33 17.35 57.09
N HIS A 19 25.47 16.81 57.94
CA HIS A 19 24.06 17.10 58.08
C HIS A 19 23.79 18.54 58.42
N ALA A 20 22.89 19.21 57.70
CA ALA A 20 22.27 20.45 58.13
C ALA A 20 20.77 20.22 58.34
N SER A 21 20.32 20.51 59.53
CA SER A 21 18.95 20.41 60.03
C SER A 21 18.03 21.44 59.38
N THR A 22 16.88 20.98 58.93
CA THR A 22 15.78 21.78 58.35
C THR A 22 14.95 22.44 59.48
N PRO A 23 14.60 23.74 59.43
CA PRO A 23 13.61 24.32 60.31
C PRO A 23 12.16 24.01 59.84
N PRO A 24 11.15 24.05 60.75
CA PRO A 24 9.78 23.68 60.41
C PRO A 24 9.10 24.73 59.55
N ALA A 25 8.32 24.25 58.59
CA ALA A 25 7.51 25.05 57.67
C ALA A 25 6.37 25.77 58.43
N ALA A 26 6.26 27.06 58.22
CA ALA A 26 5.13 27.85 58.64
C ALA A 26 3.90 27.53 57.78
N GLU A 27 2.82 27.22 58.48
CA GLU A 27 1.48 26.98 57.92
C GLU A 27 0.93 28.31 57.37
N VAL A 28 0.88 28.44 56.02
CA VAL A 28 0.23 29.57 55.35
C VAL A 28 -1.21 29.12 55.01
N ALA A 29 -2.17 29.74 55.67
CA ALA A 29 -3.59 29.58 55.40
C ALA A 29 -3.92 29.90 53.94
N SER A 30 -4.52 28.92 53.21
CA SER A 30 -5.04 29.10 51.86
C SER A 30 -6.30 29.97 51.88
N PRO A 31 -6.46 30.96 51.01
CA PRO A 31 -7.75 31.63 50.84
C PRO A 31 -8.73 30.67 50.15
N GLN A 32 -9.92 30.54 50.70
CA GLN A 32 -11.06 29.89 50.07
C GLN A 32 -11.37 30.61 48.75
N ALA A 33 -11.05 29.95 47.63
CA ALA A 33 -11.53 30.35 46.30
C ALA A 33 -13.01 30.00 46.18
N GLY A 34 -13.79 31.02 45.89
CA GLY A 34 -15.20 30.89 45.53
C GLY A 34 -15.39 29.92 44.37
N GLY A 35 -16.50 29.16 44.43
CA GLY A 35 -16.81 28.18 43.41
C GLY A 35 -17.06 28.80 42.05
N ASP A 36 -16.02 28.74 41.20
CA ASP A 36 -16.21 28.78 39.76
C ASP A 36 -16.50 27.36 39.32
N SER A 37 -17.75 27.15 38.89
CA SER A 37 -18.20 25.92 38.24
C SER A 37 -17.34 25.74 36.99
N ALA A 38 -16.47 24.75 37.01
CA ALA A 38 -15.81 24.29 35.80
C ALA A 38 -16.86 24.08 34.70
N PRO A 39 -16.63 24.49 33.45
CA PRO A 39 -17.56 24.23 32.38
C PRO A 39 -17.77 22.72 32.30
N THR A 40 -19.01 22.29 32.51
CA THR A 40 -19.46 20.92 32.36
C THR A 40 -19.08 20.51 30.97
N ALA A 41 -18.17 19.55 30.85
CA ALA A 41 -17.85 18.92 29.55
C ALA A 41 -19.17 18.49 28.91
N PRO A 42 -19.38 18.66 27.60
CA PRO A 42 -20.58 18.20 26.94
C PRO A 42 -20.70 16.71 27.19
N ALA A 43 -21.81 16.34 27.85
CA ALA A 43 -22.13 14.97 28.23
C ALA A 43 -22.57 14.15 27.03
N ASP A 44 -21.74 13.98 25.99
CA ASP A 44 -22.16 13.20 24.82
C ASP A 44 -21.01 12.88 23.87
N ALA A 45 -19.85 12.41 24.35
CA ALA A 45 -18.99 11.62 23.48
C ALA A 45 -19.52 10.18 23.51
N PRO A 46 -20.05 9.65 22.39
CA PRO A 46 -20.50 8.27 22.35
C PRO A 46 -19.32 7.36 22.61
N GLN A 47 -19.44 6.43 23.55
CA GLN A 47 -18.48 5.34 23.62
C GLN A 47 -18.71 4.45 22.39
N PRO A 48 -17.75 4.30 21.49
CA PRO A 48 -17.90 3.42 20.34
C PRO A 48 -17.94 1.97 20.85
N ALA A 49 -19.13 1.40 20.88
CA ALA A 49 -19.28 -0.03 21.11
C ALA A 49 -19.20 -0.71 19.74
N ASN A 50 -18.11 -1.46 19.48
CA ASN A 50 -17.87 -2.23 18.27
C ASN A 50 -17.64 -1.41 16.98
N THR A 51 -16.39 -1.12 16.68
CA THR A 51 -15.96 -0.65 15.35
C THR A 51 -15.57 -1.85 14.49
N ARG A 52 -16.06 -1.91 13.26
CA ARG A 52 -15.68 -2.90 12.26
C ARG A 52 -15.16 -2.18 11.03
N LEU A 53 -13.98 -2.60 10.54
CA LEU A 53 -13.37 -2.07 9.33
C LEU A 53 -13.26 -3.19 8.30
N THR A 54 -13.82 -2.96 7.11
CA THR A 54 -13.60 -3.80 5.94
C THR A 54 -12.66 -3.06 5.01
N VAL A 55 -11.38 -3.47 4.99
CA VAL A 55 -10.30 -2.81 4.25
C VAL A 55 -10.05 -3.56 2.94
N TYR A 56 -10.12 -2.87 1.82
CA TYR A 56 -9.87 -3.45 0.49
C TYR A 56 -8.40 -3.30 0.09
N SER A 57 -7.90 -4.28 -0.68
CA SER A 57 -6.58 -4.16 -1.32
C SER A 57 -6.65 -3.18 -2.49
N GLY A 58 -5.50 -2.70 -2.93
CA GLY A 58 -5.37 -1.69 -3.96
C GLY A 58 -4.80 -0.39 -3.39
N ASP A 59 -4.14 0.39 -4.23
CA ASP A 59 -3.54 1.69 -3.92
C ASP A 59 -2.57 1.72 -2.72
N TYR A 60 -2.19 0.55 -2.17
CA TYR A 60 -1.33 0.48 -0.97
C TYR A 60 0.01 1.21 -1.17
N GLU A 61 0.67 1.02 -2.30
CA GLU A 61 1.98 1.62 -2.57
C GLU A 61 1.88 3.15 -2.65
N GLN A 62 0.84 3.64 -3.31
CA GLN A 62 0.57 5.07 -3.39
C GLN A 62 0.28 5.65 -2.01
N LEU A 63 -0.55 4.96 -1.21
CA LEU A 63 -0.91 5.39 0.14
C LEU A 63 0.28 5.34 1.09
N ALA A 64 1.10 4.28 1.05
CA ALA A 64 2.24 4.10 1.94
C ALA A 64 3.37 5.11 1.66
N ALA A 65 3.53 5.54 0.40
CA ALA A 65 4.52 6.53 -0.02
C ALA A 65 4.11 7.98 0.29
N SER A 66 2.85 8.23 0.63
CA SER A 66 2.28 9.56 0.81
C SER A 66 2.11 9.91 2.28
N GLY A 67 2.02 11.21 2.56
CA GLY A 67 1.61 11.73 3.88
C GLY A 67 0.10 11.64 4.09
N ASP A 68 -0.41 12.42 5.05
CA ASP A 68 -1.86 12.54 5.30
C ASP A 68 -2.59 13.12 4.09
N PHE A 69 -3.76 12.56 3.79
CA PHE A 69 -4.64 13.02 2.72
C PHE A 69 -5.84 13.81 3.28
N ASP A 70 -6.21 14.83 2.54
CA ASP A 70 -7.46 15.56 2.73
C ASP A 70 -8.40 15.25 1.56
N GLY A 71 -9.54 14.61 1.84
CA GLY A 71 -10.55 14.31 0.83
C GLY A 71 -10.28 13.00 0.06
N ASP A 72 -10.06 13.06 -1.25
CA ASP A 72 -9.91 11.89 -2.13
C ASP A 72 -8.59 11.14 -1.89
N ALA A 73 -8.47 10.51 -0.73
CA ALA A 73 -7.33 9.66 -0.40
C ALA A 73 -7.43 8.32 -1.13
N PRO A 74 -6.30 7.76 -1.64
CA PRO A 74 -6.28 6.41 -2.20
C PRO A 74 -6.70 5.37 -1.16
N GLY A 75 -7.06 4.18 -1.64
CA GLY A 75 -7.58 3.10 -0.80
C GLY A 75 -9.10 3.15 -0.62
N PHE A 76 -9.65 2.08 -0.05
CA PHE A 76 -11.08 1.97 0.21
C PHE A 76 -11.37 1.13 1.45
N VAL A 77 -12.22 1.68 2.32
CA VAL A 77 -12.66 1.02 3.56
C VAL A 77 -14.14 1.26 3.77
N LEU A 78 -14.84 0.24 4.21
CA LEU A 78 -16.18 0.37 4.81
C LEU A 78 -16.03 0.33 6.33
N VAL A 79 -16.59 1.33 6.99
CA VAL A 79 -16.58 1.45 8.44
C VAL A 79 -18.00 1.27 8.95
N ASP A 80 -18.18 0.33 9.90
CA ASP A 80 -19.43 0.13 10.64
C ASP A 80 -19.17 0.37 12.12
N ARG A 81 -19.97 1.21 12.76
CA ARG A 81 -19.86 1.54 14.18
C ARG A 81 -21.24 1.52 14.83
N THR A 82 -21.33 0.93 16.02
CA THR A 82 -22.52 1.06 16.86
C THR A 82 -22.33 2.22 17.83
N LEU A 83 -23.25 3.16 17.84
CA LEU A 83 -23.24 4.32 18.73
C LEU A 83 -24.44 4.22 19.70
N ARG A 84 -24.26 4.73 20.92
CA ARG A 84 -25.33 4.81 21.92
C ARG A 84 -25.41 6.20 22.49
N TYR A 85 -26.63 6.71 22.63
CA TYR A 85 -26.92 8.04 23.17
C TYR A 85 -28.12 7.99 24.13
N ALA A 86 -28.04 8.73 25.23
CA ALA A 86 -29.19 9.01 26.07
C ALA A 86 -30.01 10.16 25.45
N LEU A 87 -31.21 9.89 25.00
CA LEU A 87 -32.09 10.86 24.34
C LEU A 87 -33.20 11.35 25.26
N LYS A 88 -33.64 12.59 25.02
CA LYS A 88 -34.89 13.14 25.55
C LYS A 88 -36.02 12.90 24.57
N ALA A 89 -37.28 12.87 25.04
CA ALA A 89 -38.41 12.90 24.12
C ALA A 89 -38.38 14.20 23.29
N GLY A 90 -38.67 14.08 22.00
CA GLY A 90 -38.61 15.21 21.07
C GLY A 90 -37.32 15.28 20.27
N ALA A 91 -36.92 16.48 19.88
CA ALA A 91 -35.74 16.72 19.06
C ALA A 91 -34.45 16.68 19.90
N ASN A 92 -33.47 15.90 19.43
CA ASN A 92 -32.14 15.76 20.01
C ASN A 92 -31.07 16.11 18.98
N ARG A 93 -29.97 16.67 19.44
CA ARG A 93 -28.76 16.84 18.64
C ARG A 93 -27.70 15.89 19.18
N ILE A 94 -27.27 14.96 18.35
CA ILE A 94 -26.22 13.99 18.67
C ILE A 94 -25.01 14.19 17.74
N SER A 95 -23.81 13.77 18.16
CA SER A 95 -22.59 13.94 17.37
C SER A 95 -21.62 12.78 17.56
N ALA A 96 -20.86 12.47 16.51
CA ALA A 96 -19.70 11.59 16.56
C ALA A 96 -18.46 12.38 16.15
N THR A 97 -17.50 12.52 17.07
CA THR A 97 -16.23 13.21 16.87
C THR A 97 -15.13 12.24 16.45
N GLY A 98 -14.02 12.74 15.90
CA GLY A 98 -12.88 11.92 15.50
C GLY A 98 -13.18 11.01 14.31
N VAL A 99 -14.11 11.40 13.44
CA VAL A 99 -14.33 10.71 12.18
C VAL A 99 -13.21 11.07 11.17
N PRO A 100 -12.87 10.17 10.23
CA PRO A 100 -11.83 10.45 9.24
C PRO A 100 -12.18 11.64 8.34
N ARG A 101 -11.17 12.43 7.99
CA ARG A 101 -11.35 13.48 6.98
C ARG A 101 -11.61 12.92 5.58
N ALA A 102 -11.03 11.76 5.30
CA ALA A 102 -11.15 11.04 4.03
C ALA A 102 -12.44 10.24 3.89
N MET A 103 -13.47 10.50 4.72
CA MET A 103 -14.77 9.84 4.63
C MET A 103 -15.61 10.40 3.50
N ASP A 104 -16.41 9.54 2.87
CA ASP A 104 -17.47 9.95 1.95
C ASP A 104 -18.73 10.32 2.75
N VAL A 105 -18.91 11.62 2.94
CA VAL A 105 -20.03 12.16 3.73
C VAL A 105 -21.38 11.91 3.05
N GLU A 106 -21.41 11.88 1.71
CA GLU A 106 -22.64 11.71 0.93
C GLU A 106 -23.16 10.27 1.03
N ALA A 107 -22.25 9.31 1.13
CA ALA A 107 -22.58 7.88 1.29
C ALA A 107 -22.73 7.45 2.77
N THR A 108 -22.57 8.38 3.72
CA THR A 108 -22.69 8.11 5.16
C THR A 108 -24.14 7.89 5.57
N THR A 109 -24.41 6.82 6.32
CA THR A 109 -25.74 6.50 6.83
C THR A 109 -25.73 6.32 8.34
N LEU A 110 -26.76 6.86 9.00
CA LEU A 110 -27.06 6.61 10.41
C LEU A 110 -28.45 5.94 10.51
N LYS A 111 -28.48 4.68 10.92
CA LYS A 111 -29.70 3.90 11.08
C LYS A 111 -30.04 3.76 12.57
N PRO A 112 -31.23 4.18 13.03
CA PRO A 112 -31.66 3.92 14.40
C PRO A 112 -31.92 2.42 14.61
N VAL A 113 -31.54 1.93 15.79
CA VAL A 113 -31.84 0.56 16.24
C VAL A 113 -33.08 0.60 17.11
N GLY A 114 -34.20 0.10 16.58
CA GLY A 114 -35.50 0.09 17.26
C GLY A 114 -36.50 1.09 16.69
N ALA A 115 -37.71 1.12 17.28
CA ALA A 115 -38.81 1.97 16.85
C ALA A 115 -38.85 3.30 17.61
N GLY A 116 -39.56 4.29 17.06
CA GLY A 116 -39.75 5.59 17.69
C GLY A 116 -38.59 6.57 17.58
N LEU A 117 -37.68 6.32 16.63
CA LEU A 117 -36.51 7.17 16.33
C LEU A 117 -36.53 7.56 14.86
N ALA A 118 -36.25 8.83 14.55
CA ALA A 118 -36.12 9.31 13.18
C ALA A 118 -34.95 10.29 13.05
N VAL A 119 -34.03 10.01 12.14
CA VAL A 119 -32.94 10.93 11.75
C VAL A 119 -33.53 11.98 10.81
N ARG A 120 -33.43 13.26 11.16
CA ARG A 120 -34.00 14.39 10.41
C ARG A 120 -32.97 15.10 9.53
N SER A 121 -31.75 15.23 10.00
CA SER A 121 -30.69 15.89 9.25
C SER A 121 -29.32 15.36 9.65
N GLN A 122 -28.36 15.48 8.75
CA GLN A 122 -26.95 15.20 8.95
C GLN A 122 -26.12 16.41 8.53
N ARG A 123 -25.07 16.70 9.28
CA ARG A 123 -24.07 17.72 8.97
C ARG A 123 -22.69 17.18 9.27
N PHE A 124 -21.76 17.40 8.37
CA PHE A 124 -20.33 17.19 8.60
C PHE A 124 -19.64 18.52 8.87
N VAL A 125 -18.81 18.57 9.90
CA VAL A 125 -18.01 19.74 10.27
C VAL A 125 -16.57 19.28 10.48
N ALA A 126 -15.66 19.87 9.73
CA ALA A 126 -14.24 19.56 9.82
C ALA A 126 -13.43 20.77 10.35
N PRO A 127 -12.27 20.54 10.99
CA PRO A 127 -11.34 21.63 11.29
C PRO A 127 -10.92 22.35 10.01
N PRO A 128 -10.61 23.65 10.09
CA PRO A 128 -10.08 24.39 8.96
C PRO A 128 -8.75 23.76 8.51
N LYS A 129 -8.53 23.74 7.20
CA LYS A 129 -7.32 23.17 6.58
C LYS A 129 -6.14 24.17 6.54
N SER A 130 -6.48 25.45 6.59
CA SER A 130 -5.53 26.55 6.49
C SER A 130 -5.91 27.71 7.40
N ALA A 131 -4.97 28.62 7.63
CA ALA A 131 -5.26 29.88 8.32
C ALA A 131 -6.35 30.68 7.58
N GLY A 132 -6.35 30.67 6.24
CA GLY A 132 -7.39 31.32 5.44
C GLY A 132 -8.79 30.75 5.68
N ASP A 133 -8.91 29.41 5.80
CA ASP A 133 -10.20 28.77 6.11
C ASP A 133 -10.68 29.13 7.52
N ALA A 134 -9.76 29.20 8.49
CA ALA A 134 -10.08 29.61 9.86
C ALA A 134 -10.57 31.07 9.90
N ILE A 135 -9.93 31.97 9.16
CA ILE A 135 -10.34 33.34 9.02
C ILE A 135 -11.71 33.45 8.33
N ALA A 136 -11.91 32.71 7.24
CA ALA A 136 -13.19 32.67 6.52
C ALA A 136 -14.35 32.16 7.41
N ALA A 137 -14.09 31.17 8.26
CA ALA A 137 -15.06 30.67 9.21
C ALA A 137 -15.44 31.71 10.28
N ALA A 138 -14.58 32.71 10.53
CA ALA A 138 -14.82 33.77 11.50
C ALA A 138 -15.65 34.96 10.95
N LEU A 139 -16.12 34.89 9.70
CA LEU A 139 -17.01 35.92 9.14
C LEU A 139 -18.23 36.17 10.04
N GLY A 140 -18.52 37.44 10.32
CA GLY A 140 -19.56 37.87 11.23
C GLY A 140 -19.23 37.70 12.72
N ARG A 141 -18.03 37.28 13.08
CA ARG A 141 -17.56 37.11 14.46
C ARG A 141 -16.63 38.23 14.89
N LYS A 142 -16.53 38.39 16.22
CA LYS A 142 -15.56 39.32 16.81
C LYS A 142 -14.15 38.73 16.70
N VAL A 143 -13.25 39.50 16.10
CA VAL A 143 -11.84 39.15 15.91
C VAL A 143 -10.95 40.28 16.36
N SER A 144 -9.67 39.98 16.58
CA SER A 144 -8.61 40.99 16.79
C SER A 144 -7.52 40.77 15.75
N VAL A 145 -7.05 41.85 15.15
CA VAL A 145 -6.03 41.83 14.11
C VAL A 145 -4.89 42.74 14.54
N GLU A 146 -3.66 42.21 14.55
CA GLU A 146 -2.44 42.97 14.77
C GLU A 146 -1.84 43.33 13.39
N PHE A 147 -1.43 44.57 13.22
CA PHE A 147 -0.83 45.07 11.99
C PHE A 147 0.14 46.22 12.30
N THR A 148 1.09 46.43 11.40
CA THR A 148 2.08 47.53 11.53
C THR A 148 1.62 48.73 10.73
N SER A 149 1.50 49.89 11.38
CA SER A 149 1.19 51.15 10.73
C SER A 149 2.09 52.29 11.27
N GLY A 150 2.73 53.01 10.36
CA GLY A 150 3.66 54.08 10.73
C GLY A 150 4.89 53.62 11.54
N GLY A 151 5.30 52.34 11.38
CA GLY A 151 6.42 51.72 12.08
C GLY A 151 6.08 51.23 13.50
N ALA A 152 4.82 51.33 13.94
CA ALA A 152 4.35 50.84 15.23
C ALA A 152 3.32 49.73 15.08
N LYS A 153 3.36 48.72 15.95
CA LYS A 153 2.35 47.67 16.03
C LYS A 153 1.07 48.24 16.63
N GLN A 154 -0.04 47.91 15.97
CA GLN A 154 -1.38 48.31 16.40
C GLN A 154 -2.27 47.07 16.40
N THR A 155 -3.20 47.01 17.36
CA THR A 155 -4.22 45.96 17.43
C THR A 155 -5.58 46.56 17.27
N GLU A 156 -6.39 46.05 16.36
CA GLU A 156 -7.77 46.47 16.15
C GLU A 156 -8.72 45.29 16.38
N SER A 157 -9.84 45.56 17.06
CA SER A 157 -10.86 44.54 17.33
C SER A 157 -12.20 44.98 16.73
N GLY A 158 -12.86 44.06 16.04
CA GLY A 158 -14.14 44.35 15.39
C GLY A 158 -14.84 43.09 14.92
N ILE A 159 -15.98 43.25 14.27
CA ILE A 159 -16.67 42.14 13.59
C ILE A 159 -16.02 41.97 12.21
N LEU A 160 -15.60 40.75 11.87
CA LEU A 160 -15.06 40.45 10.56
C LEU A 160 -16.16 40.53 9.49
N VAL A 161 -16.03 41.42 8.57
CA VAL A 161 -16.98 41.67 7.46
C VAL A 161 -16.54 40.93 6.20
N SER A 162 -15.26 40.96 5.89
CA SER A 162 -14.69 40.21 4.76
C SER A 162 -13.23 39.86 5.00
N ALA A 163 -12.79 38.80 4.33
CA ALA A 163 -11.41 38.36 4.24
C ALA A 163 -11.11 37.92 2.80
N GLY A 164 -9.99 38.41 2.24
CA GLY A 164 -9.56 38.16 0.86
C GLY A 164 -8.25 38.88 0.64
N ASP A 165 -8.27 40.00 -0.09
CA ASP A 165 -7.11 40.87 -0.27
C ASP A 165 -6.84 41.76 0.97
N GLY A 166 -6.97 41.19 2.17
CA GLY A 166 -6.89 41.84 3.46
C GLY A 166 -8.11 41.56 4.34
N ILE A 167 -8.13 42.17 5.51
CA ILE A 167 -9.17 42.01 6.53
C ILE A 167 -10.02 43.28 6.61
N THR A 168 -11.34 43.12 6.52
CA THR A 168 -12.29 44.26 6.72
C THR A 168 -13.04 44.07 8.04
N LEU A 169 -12.92 45.01 8.95
CA LEU A 169 -13.56 45.04 10.25
C LEU A 169 -14.66 46.11 10.35
N ALA A 170 -15.80 45.72 10.90
CA ALA A 170 -16.77 46.69 11.43
C ALA A 170 -16.41 46.97 12.91
N LEU A 171 -16.08 48.21 13.20
CA LEU A 171 -15.66 48.66 14.51
C LEU A 171 -16.85 49.02 15.39
N PRO A 172 -16.70 48.97 16.75
CA PRO A 172 -17.79 49.28 17.68
C PRO A 172 -18.36 50.72 17.54
N ASP A 173 -17.57 51.66 16.99
CA ASP A 173 -17.96 53.03 16.76
C ASP A 173 -18.67 53.26 15.40
N GLY A 174 -18.98 52.16 14.68
CA GLY A 174 -19.69 52.19 13.41
C GLY A 174 -18.80 52.40 12.17
N ARG A 175 -17.50 52.61 12.33
CA ARG A 175 -16.57 52.71 11.20
C ARG A 175 -16.25 51.33 10.62
N ILE A 176 -15.93 51.35 9.33
CA ILE A 176 -15.34 50.19 8.64
C ILE A 176 -13.85 50.42 8.50
N LYS A 177 -13.02 49.46 8.91
CA LYS A 177 -11.57 49.50 8.75
C LYS A 177 -11.09 48.38 7.84
N VAL A 178 -10.28 48.72 6.85
CA VAL A 178 -9.62 47.76 5.96
C VAL A 178 -8.15 47.70 6.30
N ILE A 179 -7.68 46.52 6.63
CA ILE A 179 -6.30 46.19 6.94
C ILE A 179 -5.79 45.30 5.82
N ARG A 180 -4.91 45.79 4.95
CA ARG A 180 -4.41 45.06 3.79
C ARG A 180 -3.34 44.03 4.15
N GLU A 181 -2.45 44.42 5.07
CA GLU A 181 -1.38 43.58 5.57
C GLU A 181 -1.53 43.48 7.08
N TYR A 182 -1.45 42.28 7.64
CA TYR A 182 -1.55 42.04 9.07
C TYR A 182 -0.49 41.05 9.53
N ASP A 183 -0.05 41.23 10.77
CA ASP A 183 1.00 40.42 11.40
C ASP A 183 0.41 39.22 12.14
N ASP A 184 -0.75 39.38 12.76
CA ASP A 184 -1.44 38.34 13.54
C ASP A 184 -2.97 38.50 13.46
N PHE A 185 -3.68 37.36 13.65
CA PHE A 185 -5.14 37.28 13.61
C PHE A 185 -5.65 36.35 14.73
N SER A 186 -6.52 36.84 15.58
CA SER A 186 -7.09 36.08 16.66
C SER A 186 -8.63 36.12 16.66
N ILE A 187 -9.24 34.98 16.98
CA ILE A 187 -10.69 34.78 17.01
C ILE A 187 -11.13 34.63 18.46
N ALA A 188 -12.02 35.52 18.91
CA ALA A 188 -12.61 35.39 20.23
C ALA A 188 -13.64 34.22 20.27
N ASN A 189 -13.59 33.41 21.33
CA ASN A 189 -14.50 32.27 21.55
C ASN A 189 -14.51 31.27 20.37
N ALA A 190 -13.34 30.90 19.88
CA ALA A 190 -13.16 30.03 18.72
C ALA A 190 -13.65 28.57 18.94
N ALA A 191 -13.76 28.11 20.18
CA ALA A 191 -14.10 26.72 20.49
C ALA A 191 -15.45 26.26 19.87
N ASP A 192 -16.43 27.15 19.82
CA ASP A 192 -17.74 26.87 19.21
C ASP A 192 -17.74 26.97 17.68
N LEU A 193 -16.72 27.61 17.12
CA LEU A 193 -16.64 27.93 15.70
C LEU A 193 -15.76 26.93 14.94
N LEU A 194 -14.65 26.56 15.55
CA LEU A 194 -13.62 25.75 14.95
C LEU A 194 -13.49 24.41 15.69
N PRO A 195 -14.13 23.31 15.20
CA PRO A 195 -13.97 22.01 15.79
C PRO A 195 -12.50 21.58 15.70
N GLN A 196 -11.97 20.96 16.75
CA GLN A 196 -10.60 20.44 16.75
C GLN A 196 -10.49 19.11 16.00
N GLN A 197 -11.61 18.41 15.82
CA GLN A 197 -11.71 17.13 15.12
C GLN A 197 -12.90 17.14 14.15
N ALA A 198 -12.74 16.41 13.05
CA ALA A 198 -13.86 16.18 12.15
C ALA A 198 -15.02 15.49 12.90
N THR A 199 -16.21 16.01 12.71
CA THR A 199 -17.39 15.64 13.49
C THR A 199 -18.61 15.50 12.59
N LEU A 200 -19.33 14.39 12.74
CA LEU A 200 -20.69 14.22 12.21
C LEU A 200 -21.69 14.64 13.27
N GLN A 201 -22.67 15.42 12.88
CA GLN A 201 -23.77 15.89 13.72
C GLN A 201 -25.10 15.50 13.10
N TRP A 202 -26.05 15.03 13.94
CA TRP A 202 -27.40 14.69 13.49
C TRP A 202 -28.43 15.34 14.37
N THR A 203 -29.56 15.70 13.75
CA THR A 203 -30.81 15.98 14.48
C THR A 203 -31.67 14.73 14.45
N VAL A 204 -32.00 14.21 15.61
CA VAL A 204 -32.81 12.99 15.80
C VAL A 204 -34.07 13.31 16.56
N GLN A 205 -35.21 12.85 16.06
CA GLN A 205 -36.48 12.88 16.75
C GLN A 205 -36.66 11.56 17.50
N ALA A 206 -36.96 11.63 18.81
CA ALA A 206 -37.28 10.48 19.65
C ALA A 206 -38.67 10.61 20.23
N ASP A 207 -39.49 9.56 20.16
CA ASP A 207 -40.85 9.55 20.71
C ASP A 207 -40.83 9.51 22.23
N LYS A 208 -39.79 8.91 22.82
CA LYS A 208 -39.62 8.74 24.26
C LYS A 208 -38.18 9.05 24.68
N ALA A 209 -38.02 9.44 25.94
CA ALA A 209 -36.69 9.54 26.54
C ALA A 209 -36.14 8.15 26.87
N GLY A 210 -34.81 7.99 26.77
CA GLY A 210 -34.09 6.76 27.11
C GLY A 210 -32.86 6.54 26.26
N ASP A 211 -32.17 5.43 26.50
CA ASP A 211 -31.01 5.04 25.74
C ASP A 211 -31.40 4.54 24.34
N ALA A 212 -30.74 5.06 23.31
CA ALA A 212 -30.99 4.72 21.93
C ALA A 212 -29.68 4.26 21.23
N GLY A 213 -29.80 3.17 20.48
CA GLY A 213 -28.72 2.66 19.64
C GLY A 213 -28.83 3.17 18.21
N PHE A 214 -27.68 3.35 17.55
CA PHE A 214 -27.58 3.70 16.15
C PHE A 214 -26.46 2.91 15.47
N GLU A 215 -26.69 2.49 14.24
CA GLU A 215 -25.68 1.94 13.34
C GLU A 215 -25.21 3.05 12.40
N LEU A 216 -23.95 3.44 12.55
CA LEU A 216 -23.27 4.38 11.68
C LEU A 216 -22.43 3.60 10.67
N ALA A 217 -22.71 3.76 9.38
CA ALA A 217 -21.93 3.17 8.30
C ALA A 217 -21.48 4.24 7.31
N TYR A 218 -20.21 4.17 6.91
CA TYR A 218 -19.64 5.08 5.90
C TYR A 218 -18.46 4.46 5.18
N PRO A 219 -18.30 4.74 3.87
CA PRO A 219 -17.08 4.47 3.14
C PRO A 219 -16.05 5.60 3.37
N MET A 220 -14.78 5.26 3.30
CA MET A 220 -13.68 6.21 3.35
C MET A 220 -12.49 5.77 2.50
N GLY A 221 -11.63 6.71 2.12
CA GLY A 221 -10.28 6.48 1.63
C GLY A 221 -9.24 6.53 2.76
N GLY A 222 -7.97 6.58 2.39
CA GLY A 222 -6.86 6.77 3.33
C GLY A 222 -6.47 5.53 4.12
N MET A 223 -7.00 4.36 3.77
CA MET A 223 -6.56 3.08 4.32
C MET A 223 -6.58 2.01 3.23
N ALA A 224 -5.52 1.23 3.15
CA ALA A 224 -5.37 0.12 2.22
C ALA A 224 -4.50 -0.97 2.83
N TRP A 225 -4.54 -2.16 2.24
CA TRP A 225 -3.67 -3.25 2.64
C TRP A 225 -3.09 -3.98 1.43
N ARG A 226 -1.96 -4.66 1.64
CA ARG A 226 -1.39 -5.63 0.71
C ARG A 226 -0.83 -6.82 1.45
N ALA A 227 -0.63 -7.92 0.74
CA ALA A 227 0.12 -9.04 1.29
C ALA A 227 1.64 -8.79 1.22
N GLU A 228 2.35 -9.35 2.18
CA GLU A 228 3.81 -9.40 2.25
C GLU A 228 4.19 -10.83 2.58
N TYR A 229 4.99 -11.46 1.72
CA TYR A 229 5.40 -12.84 1.86
C TYR A 229 6.89 -12.96 2.12
N LEU A 230 7.24 -13.98 2.88
CA LEU A 230 8.61 -14.39 3.12
C LEU A 230 8.77 -15.84 2.67
N ALA A 231 9.60 -16.05 1.66
CA ALA A 231 9.98 -17.37 1.17
C ALA A 231 11.43 -17.66 1.59
N THR A 232 11.64 -18.62 2.48
CA THR A 232 12.98 -19.01 2.96
C THR A 232 13.32 -20.39 2.47
N LEU A 233 14.33 -20.49 1.60
CA LEU A 233 14.80 -21.78 1.10
C LEU A 233 15.40 -22.61 2.22
N ALA A 234 15.00 -23.89 2.27
CA ALA A 234 15.57 -24.84 3.20
C ALA A 234 16.94 -25.32 2.71
N PRO A 235 17.90 -25.56 3.61
CA PRO A 235 19.19 -26.12 3.23
C PRO A 235 19.03 -27.54 2.67
N GLY A 236 19.88 -27.92 1.69
CA GLY A 236 19.91 -29.26 1.10
C GLY A 236 19.85 -29.24 -0.44
N ASP A 237 19.90 -30.42 -1.04
CA ASP A 237 19.97 -30.59 -2.50
C ASP A 237 18.62 -30.45 -3.21
N GLY A 238 17.51 -30.57 -2.48
CA GLY A 238 16.16 -30.38 -3.02
C GLY A 238 15.67 -28.93 -2.85
N CYS A 239 14.87 -28.42 -3.81
CA CYS A 239 14.21 -27.14 -3.62
C CYS A 239 12.99 -27.32 -2.72
N LYS A 240 13.07 -26.85 -1.48
CA LYS A 240 11.96 -26.67 -0.54
C LYS A 240 12.09 -25.30 0.09
N LEU A 241 10.98 -24.71 0.44
CA LEU A 241 10.98 -23.41 1.13
C LEU A 241 9.91 -23.38 2.23
N ASP A 242 10.16 -22.56 3.21
CA ASP A 242 9.16 -22.16 4.18
C ASP A 242 8.51 -20.87 3.67
N PHE A 243 7.18 -20.80 3.76
CA PHE A 243 6.41 -19.71 3.20
C PHE A 243 5.53 -19.08 4.28
N ASP A 244 5.80 -17.80 4.58
CA ASP A 244 5.05 -17.00 5.54
C ASP A 244 4.29 -15.90 4.80
N GLY A 245 3.06 -15.61 5.24
CA GLY A 245 2.25 -14.52 4.71
C GLY A 245 1.74 -13.60 5.80
N ALA A 246 1.86 -12.31 5.56
CA ALA A 246 1.33 -11.26 6.41
C ALA A 246 0.58 -10.21 5.60
N ALA A 247 -0.36 -9.51 6.23
CA ALA A 247 -0.95 -8.29 5.69
C ALA A 247 -0.22 -7.07 6.26
N LEU A 248 0.08 -6.12 5.41
CA LEU A 248 0.46 -4.76 5.78
C LEU A 248 -0.73 -3.85 5.58
N ILE A 249 -1.17 -3.18 6.64
CA ILE A 249 -2.33 -2.29 6.64
C ILE A 249 -1.83 -0.89 6.93
N ALA A 250 -1.93 0.02 5.96
CA ALA A 250 -1.55 1.42 6.12
C ALA A 250 -2.80 2.26 6.41
N ASN A 251 -2.73 3.12 7.43
CA ASN A 251 -3.77 4.09 7.76
C ASN A 251 -3.23 5.52 7.63
N ARG A 252 -3.78 6.28 6.71
CA ARG A 252 -3.51 7.70 6.44
C ARG A 252 -4.82 8.50 6.33
N SER A 253 -5.89 8.00 6.98
CA SER A 253 -7.25 8.55 6.84
C SER A 253 -7.50 9.83 7.65
N GLY A 254 -6.53 10.24 8.47
CA GLY A 254 -6.69 11.37 9.41
C GLY A 254 -7.40 10.99 10.71
N ALA A 255 -7.70 9.70 10.94
CA ALA A 255 -8.28 9.20 12.19
C ALA A 255 -7.70 7.84 12.59
N GLY A 256 -7.60 7.60 13.89
CA GLY A 256 -7.27 6.29 14.46
C GLY A 256 -8.52 5.49 14.81
N PHE A 257 -8.39 4.17 14.85
CA PHE A 257 -9.45 3.23 15.22
C PHE A 257 -8.92 2.30 16.32
N ALA A 258 -9.44 2.43 17.52
CA ALA A 258 -9.13 1.56 18.65
C ALA A 258 -10.11 0.39 18.71
N ASP A 259 -9.64 -0.77 19.19
CA ASP A 259 -10.44 -1.98 19.38
C ASP A 259 -11.27 -2.39 18.15
N ALA A 260 -10.77 -2.14 16.93
CA ALA A 260 -11.50 -2.40 15.70
C ALA A 260 -11.38 -3.86 15.27
N LYS A 261 -12.50 -4.47 14.86
CA LYS A 261 -12.51 -5.74 14.15
C LYS A 261 -12.14 -5.49 12.68
N LEU A 262 -11.19 -6.26 12.17
CA LEU A 262 -10.69 -6.10 10.81
C LEU A 262 -11.13 -7.25 9.91
N THR A 263 -11.66 -6.90 8.75
CA THR A 263 -11.84 -7.79 7.61
C THR A 263 -11.03 -7.23 6.45
N LEU A 264 -10.10 -8.01 5.91
CA LEU A 264 -9.28 -7.63 4.76
C LEU A 264 -9.87 -8.28 3.50
N VAL A 265 -10.17 -7.50 2.49
CA VAL A 265 -10.73 -7.99 1.22
C VAL A 265 -9.67 -7.87 0.13
N ALA A 266 -9.28 -9.03 -0.43
CA ALA A 266 -8.38 -9.10 -1.58
C ALA A 266 -9.21 -8.89 -2.85
N GLY A 267 -9.12 -7.70 -3.42
CA GLY A 267 -9.84 -7.26 -4.61
C GLY A 267 -10.09 -5.75 -4.62
N GLU A 268 -10.39 -5.25 -5.80
CA GLU A 268 -10.63 -3.83 -6.05
C GLU A 268 -12.07 -3.64 -6.55
N PRO A 269 -13.01 -3.22 -5.69
CA PRO A 269 -14.38 -2.99 -6.13
C PRO A 269 -14.44 -1.79 -7.09
N LYS A 270 -15.16 -1.95 -8.20
CA LYS A 270 -15.44 -0.82 -9.09
C LYS A 270 -16.27 0.23 -8.32
N ARG A 271 -15.74 1.43 -8.22
CA ARG A 271 -16.41 2.58 -7.62
C ARG A 271 -16.71 3.63 -8.70
N GLU A 272 -17.84 4.29 -8.59
CA GLU A 272 -18.08 5.51 -9.35
C GLU A 272 -17.24 6.63 -8.71
N GLN A 273 -16.12 6.96 -9.35
CA GLN A 273 -15.30 8.11 -8.93
C GLN A 273 -15.91 9.39 -9.52
N ARG A 274 -15.98 10.45 -8.74
CA ARG A 274 -16.18 11.80 -9.27
C ARG A 274 -15.10 12.04 -10.32
N MET A 275 -15.53 12.14 -11.58
CA MET A 275 -14.75 12.21 -12.81
C MET A 275 -13.28 12.64 -12.67
N GLN A 276 -12.36 11.68 -12.74
CA GLN A 276 -11.14 11.81 -13.51
C GLN A 276 -10.95 10.50 -14.27
N ARG A 277 -10.91 10.63 -15.60
CA ARG A 277 -10.86 9.53 -16.56
C ARG A 277 -9.56 8.75 -16.49
N MET A 278 -9.62 7.42 -16.44
CA MET A 278 -8.96 6.52 -17.39
C MET A 278 -9.47 5.09 -17.22
N GLU A 279 -9.85 4.49 -18.35
CA GLU A 279 -10.34 3.11 -18.48
C GLU A 279 -9.20 2.10 -18.33
N TYR A 280 -9.47 0.95 -17.68
CA TYR A 280 -9.01 -0.36 -18.15
C TYR A 280 -9.84 -1.52 -17.57
N ALA A 281 -9.89 -2.64 -18.32
CA ALA A 281 -10.90 -3.67 -18.34
C ALA A 281 -10.78 -4.77 -17.25
N ALA A 282 -11.91 -5.44 -16.99
CA ALA A 282 -12.12 -6.53 -16.03
C ALA A 282 -11.95 -7.93 -16.63
N ALA A 283 -11.67 -8.93 -15.80
CA ALA A 283 -11.74 -10.36 -16.08
C ALA A 283 -12.42 -11.15 -14.95
N PRO A 284 -13.07 -12.30 -15.25
CA PRO A 284 -14.12 -12.89 -14.41
C PRO A 284 -13.68 -14.01 -13.44
N PRO A 285 -14.62 -14.60 -12.64
CA PRO A 285 -14.36 -15.25 -11.37
C PRO A 285 -14.33 -16.77 -11.34
N MET A 286 -13.95 -17.38 -10.19
CA MET A 286 -14.30 -18.76 -9.78
C MET A 286 -14.23 -19.02 -8.27
N MET A 287 -14.98 -20.04 -7.82
CA MET A 287 -15.48 -20.31 -6.47
C MET A 287 -14.63 -21.21 -5.53
N ALA A 288 -15.07 -21.29 -4.29
CA ALA A 288 -14.52 -21.61 -3.00
C ALA A 288 -14.56 -23.10 -2.54
N GLY A 289 -13.98 -23.37 -1.35
CA GLY A 289 -14.15 -24.57 -0.52
C GLY A 289 -13.35 -24.54 0.77
N ASP A 290 -13.99 -24.92 1.89
CA ASP A 290 -13.60 -24.77 3.29
C ASP A 290 -12.64 -25.79 3.87
N ALA A 291 -11.88 -25.43 4.93
CA ALA A 291 -11.59 -26.22 6.13
C ALA A 291 -10.80 -25.45 7.21
N ALA A 292 -11.07 -25.72 8.50
CA ALA A 292 -10.71 -24.94 9.67
C ALA A 292 -9.51 -25.45 10.49
N ALA A 293 -8.74 -24.52 11.11
CA ALA A 293 -7.88 -24.75 12.30
C ALA A 293 -7.50 -23.42 12.95
N ALA A 294 -7.33 -23.40 14.30
CA ALA A 294 -6.90 -22.36 15.29
C ALA A 294 -6.99 -20.87 14.90
N PRO A 295 -7.14 -19.86 15.80
CA PRO A 295 -7.57 -18.51 15.43
C PRO A 295 -6.54 -17.79 14.54
N MET A 296 -6.53 -18.16 13.31
CA MET A 296 -5.89 -17.51 12.19
C MET A 296 -6.99 -16.81 11.38
N PRO A 297 -6.67 -15.81 10.55
CA PRO A 297 -7.64 -15.18 9.68
C PRO A 297 -8.47 -16.24 8.95
N GLN A 298 -9.79 -16.13 9.06
CA GLN A 298 -10.70 -17.01 8.35
C GLN A 298 -10.91 -16.44 6.95
N GLU A 299 -10.46 -17.18 5.95
CA GLU A 299 -10.73 -16.87 4.56
C GLU A 299 -12.17 -17.26 4.22
N ARG A 300 -12.90 -16.34 3.59
CA ARG A 300 -14.23 -16.62 3.02
C ARG A 300 -14.39 -15.93 1.67
N SER A 301 -15.26 -16.46 0.84
CA SER A 301 -15.71 -15.77 -0.37
C SER A 301 -16.51 -14.51 -0.01
N SER A 302 -16.26 -13.43 -0.72
CA SER A 302 -16.97 -12.15 -0.62
C SER A 302 -17.35 -11.67 -2.03
N GLY A 303 -18.41 -12.26 -2.60
CA GLY A 303 -18.71 -12.13 -4.03
C GLY A 303 -17.58 -12.72 -4.87
N GLU A 304 -16.98 -11.90 -5.71
CA GLU A 304 -15.85 -12.27 -6.57
C GLU A 304 -14.48 -12.10 -5.87
N TYR A 305 -14.47 -11.73 -4.59
CA TYR A 305 -13.27 -11.44 -3.81
C TYR A 305 -13.06 -12.46 -2.71
N HIS A 306 -11.85 -12.49 -2.16
CA HIS A 306 -11.51 -13.23 -0.96
C HIS A 306 -11.43 -12.29 0.24
N ALA A 307 -12.14 -12.61 1.31
CA ALA A 307 -12.13 -11.86 2.56
C ALA A 307 -11.43 -12.68 3.65
N TYR A 308 -10.58 -12.01 4.42
CA TYR A 308 -9.82 -12.56 5.54
C TYR A 308 -10.30 -11.86 6.82
N GLU A 309 -11.04 -12.56 7.66
CA GLU A 309 -11.48 -12.06 8.95
C GLU A 309 -10.36 -12.26 9.98
N LEU A 310 -9.81 -11.17 10.48
CA LEU A 310 -8.74 -11.22 11.47
C LEU A 310 -9.31 -11.51 12.86
N PRO A 311 -8.73 -12.45 13.63
CA PRO A 311 -9.21 -12.77 14.97
C PRO A 311 -8.88 -11.66 15.97
N GLY A 312 -9.82 -11.32 16.86
CA GLY A 312 -9.63 -10.31 17.89
C GLY A 312 -9.93 -8.90 17.41
N THR A 313 -9.35 -7.93 18.08
CA THR A 313 -9.46 -6.50 17.79
C THR A 313 -8.07 -5.89 17.62
N PHE A 314 -7.98 -4.78 16.91
CA PHE A 314 -6.73 -4.12 16.55
C PHE A 314 -6.85 -2.61 16.77
N ASP A 315 -5.76 -2.03 17.23
CA ASP A 315 -5.58 -0.59 17.25
C ASP A 315 -4.89 -0.15 15.95
N VAL A 316 -5.61 0.56 15.10
CA VAL A 316 -5.08 1.06 13.82
C VAL A 316 -4.92 2.57 13.93
N ALA A 317 -3.76 3.01 14.41
CA ALA A 317 -3.48 4.42 14.62
C ALA A 317 -3.37 5.19 13.28
N ASN A 318 -3.74 6.48 13.29
CA ASN A 318 -3.46 7.32 12.11
C ASN A 318 -1.95 7.46 11.91
N GLY A 319 -1.49 7.44 10.66
CA GLY A 319 -0.07 7.47 10.30
C GLY A 319 0.65 6.13 10.47
N SER A 320 0.00 5.07 11.00
CA SER A 320 0.63 3.76 11.22
C SER A 320 0.62 2.85 9.99
N THR A 321 1.46 1.83 10.05
CA THR A 321 1.40 0.64 9.20
C THR A 321 1.47 -0.58 10.10
N GLU A 322 0.37 -1.31 10.18
CA GLU A 322 0.26 -2.52 10.97
C GLU A 322 0.65 -3.75 10.15
N ARG A 323 1.35 -4.70 10.78
CA ARG A 323 1.70 -5.99 10.18
C ARG A 323 1.03 -7.11 10.95
N VAL A 324 0.12 -7.82 10.29
CA VAL A 324 -0.63 -8.92 10.91
C VAL A 324 -0.44 -10.21 10.10
N PRO A 325 -0.32 -11.40 10.74
CA PRO A 325 -0.24 -12.66 10.02
C PRO A 325 -1.51 -12.90 9.18
N LEU A 326 -1.36 -13.36 7.93
CA LEU A 326 -2.49 -13.82 7.09
C LEU A 326 -2.78 -15.31 7.30
N PHE A 327 -1.73 -16.10 7.52
CA PHE A 327 -1.83 -17.54 7.77
C PHE A 327 -0.60 -18.05 8.52
N ALA A 328 -0.70 -19.25 9.09
CA ALA A 328 0.42 -19.91 9.73
C ALA A 328 1.53 -20.24 8.74
N ARG A 329 2.78 -20.15 9.17
CA ARG A 329 3.94 -20.56 8.37
C ARG A 329 3.74 -21.96 7.77
N LEU A 330 3.92 -22.05 6.48
CA LEU A 330 3.90 -23.29 5.72
C LEU A 330 5.34 -23.78 5.56
N ALA A 331 5.66 -24.93 6.13
CA ALA A 331 7.01 -25.46 6.10
C ALA A 331 7.18 -26.50 4.98
N GLY A 332 8.32 -26.45 4.29
CA GLY A 332 8.73 -27.45 3.32
C GLY A 332 7.93 -27.45 2.02
N VAL A 333 7.40 -26.31 1.61
CA VAL A 333 6.72 -26.15 0.31
C VAL A 333 7.67 -26.53 -0.82
N ALA A 334 7.22 -27.44 -1.70
CA ALA A 334 8.03 -27.92 -2.81
C ALA A 334 8.19 -26.85 -3.90
N CYS A 335 9.42 -26.69 -4.39
CA CYS A 335 9.77 -25.74 -5.45
C CYS A 335 10.75 -26.33 -6.47
N THR A 336 11.02 -25.58 -7.52
CA THR A 336 12.15 -25.80 -8.44
C THR A 336 12.98 -24.53 -8.51
N ARG A 337 14.27 -24.68 -8.80
CA ARG A 337 15.16 -23.54 -9.08
C ARG A 337 15.52 -23.59 -10.57
N ASP A 338 14.97 -22.67 -11.31
CA ASP A 338 15.05 -22.61 -12.75
C ASP A 338 16.05 -21.55 -13.18
N TYR A 339 16.77 -21.83 -14.28
CA TYR A 339 17.73 -20.91 -14.87
C TYR A 339 17.32 -20.63 -16.30
N GLU A 340 17.22 -19.37 -16.66
CA GLU A 340 16.82 -18.93 -17.99
C GLU A 340 17.79 -17.85 -18.51
N THR A 341 18.15 -17.92 -19.78
CA THR A 341 18.86 -16.86 -20.48
C THR A 341 18.13 -16.52 -21.77
N ALA A 342 18.03 -15.24 -22.05
CA ALA A 342 17.45 -14.70 -23.28
C ALA A 342 18.21 -13.43 -23.67
N PRO A 343 18.47 -13.20 -24.96
CA PRO A 343 18.99 -11.91 -25.42
C PRO A 343 17.91 -10.83 -25.25
N ASP A 344 18.35 -9.62 -24.91
CA ASP A 344 17.47 -8.45 -24.83
C ASP A 344 17.12 -7.95 -26.23
N ILE A 345 16.19 -8.64 -26.85
CA ILE A 345 15.67 -8.33 -28.19
C ILE A 345 14.17 -8.08 -28.05
N GLY A 346 13.74 -6.87 -28.31
CA GLY A 346 12.32 -6.55 -28.39
C GLY A 346 11.64 -7.35 -29.52
N VAL A 347 10.61 -8.12 -29.17
CA VAL A 347 9.79 -8.84 -30.15
C VAL A 347 8.54 -8.06 -30.50
N TRP A 348 8.31 -7.92 -31.79
CA TRP A 348 7.11 -7.31 -32.36
C TRP A 348 6.80 -8.04 -33.67
N GLN A 349 5.57 -7.97 -34.12
CA GLN A 349 5.17 -8.58 -35.37
C GLN A 349 5.45 -7.62 -36.52
N PRO A 350 6.51 -7.84 -37.33
CA PRO A 350 6.82 -6.95 -38.44
C PRO A 350 5.78 -7.09 -39.55
N PRO A 351 5.41 -6.00 -40.24
CA PRO A 351 4.47 -6.05 -41.36
C PRO A 351 5.06 -6.74 -42.60
N ARG A 352 6.37 -6.94 -42.65
CA ARG A 352 7.11 -7.63 -43.73
C ARG A 352 8.36 -8.32 -43.16
N PRO A 353 8.89 -9.33 -43.85
CA PRO A 353 10.11 -10.02 -43.42
C PRO A 353 11.30 -9.06 -43.29
N LEU A 354 12.05 -9.15 -42.20
CA LEU A 354 13.22 -8.31 -41.91
C LEU A 354 14.48 -8.98 -42.45
N VAL A 355 14.85 -8.64 -43.68
CA VAL A 355 15.93 -9.30 -44.41
C VAL A 355 17.29 -8.61 -44.30
N ASP A 356 17.41 -7.55 -43.54
CA ASP A 356 18.68 -6.91 -43.26
C ASP A 356 19.59 -7.83 -42.43
N ALA A 357 20.77 -8.17 -42.93
CA ALA A 357 21.73 -9.00 -42.21
C ALA A 357 22.19 -8.38 -40.88
N GLY A 358 22.25 -7.05 -40.79
CA GLY A 358 22.63 -6.31 -39.57
C GLY A 358 21.53 -6.20 -38.53
N TYR A 359 20.27 -6.60 -38.86
CA TYR A 359 19.17 -6.43 -37.96
C TYR A 359 19.33 -7.28 -36.68
N ASN A 360 19.35 -6.59 -35.55
CA ASN A 360 19.17 -7.11 -34.19
C ASN A 360 20.09 -8.30 -33.83
N ASP A 361 21.40 -8.14 -34.00
CA ASP A 361 22.36 -9.22 -33.78
C ASP A 361 22.57 -9.51 -32.31
N ALA A 362 22.24 -8.91 -31.33
CA ALA A 362 22.39 -9.19 -29.90
C ALA A 362 23.41 -10.27 -29.52
N SER A 363 24.57 -10.29 -30.23
CA SER A 363 25.71 -11.13 -29.88
C SER A 363 26.43 -10.57 -28.64
N GLY A 364 26.98 -11.44 -27.81
CA GLY A 364 27.72 -11.09 -26.60
C GLY A 364 27.19 -11.79 -25.35
N ALA A 365 27.66 -11.34 -24.20
CA ALA A 365 27.29 -11.89 -22.91
C ALA A 365 25.79 -11.64 -22.61
N GLN A 366 25.11 -12.67 -22.12
CA GLN A 366 23.71 -12.63 -21.72
C GLN A 366 23.59 -13.01 -20.23
N PRO A 367 22.74 -12.33 -19.45
CA PRO A 367 22.50 -12.73 -18.07
C PRO A 367 21.78 -14.08 -18.01
N VAL A 368 22.11 -14.89 -17.02
CA VAL A 368 21.35 -16.08 -16.66
C VAL A 368 20.49 -15.74 -15.44
N LYS A 369 19.19 -15.61 -15.63
CA LYS A 369 18.24 -15.31 -14.59
C LYS A 369 17.95 -16.53 -13.74
N THR A 370 17.71 -16.32 -12.44
CA THR A 370 17.31 -17.36 -11.50
C THR A 370 15.87 -17.11 -11.07
N THR A 371 15.05 -18.15 -11.18
CA THR A 371 13.65 -18.13 -10.76
C THR A 371 13.37 -19.28 -9.80
N ILE A 372 12.67 -19.01 -8.72
CA ILE A 372 12.11 -20.04 -7.85
C ILE A 372 10.67 -20.26 -8.29
N SER A 373 10.39 -21.45 -8.81
CA SER A 373 9.07 -21.84 -9.28
C SER A 373 8.40 -22.81 -8.32
N LEU A 374 7.13 -22.58 -8.03
CA LEU A 374 6.32 -23.46 -7.18
C LEU A 374 4.89 -23.51 -7.71
N LYS A 375 4.18 -24.58 -7.42
CA LYS A 375 2.79 -24.74 -7.77
C LYS A 375 1.92 -24.47 -6.56
N ASN A 376 0.90 -23.64 -6.70
CA ASN A 376 -0.02 -23.34 -5.61
C ASN A 376 -1.08 -24.42 -5.47
N ASP A 377 -0.70 -25.64 -5.05
CA ASP A 377 -1.61 -26.76 -4.81
C ASP A 377 -1.30 -27.46 -3.48
N ASP A 378 -2.19 -28.36 -3.06
CA ASP A 378 -2.03 -29.09 -1.80
C ASP A 378 -0.83 -30.05 -1.82
N ALA A 379 -0.48 -30.57 -3.01
CA ALA A 379 0.64 -31.50 -3.16
C ALA A 379 1.99 -30.81 -2.92
N SER A 380 2.10 -29.52 -3.25
CA SER A 380 3.27 -28.70 -2.95
C SER A 380 3.33 -28.25 -1.49
N GLY A 381 2.21 -28.31 -0.75
CA GLY A 381 2.07 -27.81 0.61
C GLY A 381 1.59 -26.35 0.71
N LEU A 382 1.21 -25.71 -0.42
CA LEU A 382 0.73 -24.32 -0.44
C LEU A 382 -0.80 -24.23 -0.48
N GLY A 383 -1.45 -24.63 -1.54
CA GLY A 383 -2.86 -24.97 -1.73
C GLY A 383 -3.92 -23.96 -1.24
N ARG A 384 -3.70 -22.64 -1.42
CA ARG A 384 -4.61 -21.57 -0.97
C ARG A 384 -4.67 -20.40 -1.93
N ALA A 385 -5.68 -19.54 -1.79
CA ALA A 385 -5.67 -18.26 -2.49
C ALA A 385 -4.62 -17.33 -1.85
N LEU A 386 -3.81 -16.70 -2.69
CA LEU A 386 -2.78 -15.75 -2.29
C LEU A 386 -3.12 -14.37 -2.82
N PRO A 387 -3.39 -13.39 -1.95
CA PRO A 387 -3.55 -11.99 -2.35
C PRO A 387 -2.31 -11.43 -3.06
N ALA A 388 -2.52 -10.44 -3.90
CA ALA A 388 -1.41 -9.72 -4.52
C ALA A 388 -0.51 -9.10 -3.45
N GLY A 389 0.81 -9.19 -3.67
CA GLY A 389 1.77 -8.67 -2.70
C GLY A 389 3.21 -8.93 -3.08
N ARG A 390 4.12 -8.46 -2.26
CA ARG A 390 5.56 -8.63 -2.44
C ARG A 390 6.03 -9.93 -1.79
N VAL A 391 6.83 -10.69 -2.49
CA VAL A 391 7.51 -11.88 -1.98
C VAL A 391 9.01 -11.59 -1.87
N ARG A 392 9.58 -11.70 -0.69
CA ARG A 392 11.02 -11.66 -0.46
C ARG A 392 11.56 -13.07 -0.30
N VAL A 393 12.62 -13.38 -1.04
CA VAL A 393 13.22 -14.72 -1.08
C VAL A 393 14.57 -14.70 -0.37
N PHE A 394 14.78 -15.67 0.52
CA PHE A 394 16.01 -15.85 1.30
C PHE A 394 16.56 -17.28 1.16
N ASP A 395 17.88 -17.43 1.33
CA ASP A 395 18.58 -18.73 1.41
C ASP A 395 19.55 -18.66 2.59
N GLY A 396 19.31 -19.48 3.63
CA GLY A 396 20.15 -19.51 4.82
C GLY A 396 20.29 -18.17 5.58
N GLY A 397 19.44 -17.20 5.34
CA GLY A 397 19.51 -15.84 5.90
C GLY A 397 19.99 -14.79 4.88
N ASP A 398 20.55 -15.20 3.76
CA ASP A 398 20.95 -14.30 2.70
C ASP A 398 19.76 -13.90 1.82
N PHE A 399 19.64 -12.61 1.54
CA PHE A 399 18.59 -12.08 0.66
C PHE A 399 18.94 -12.37 -0.81
N LEU A 400 18.08 -13.13 -1.49
CA LEU A 400 18.26 -13.48 -2.90
C LEU A 400 17.58 -12.51 -3.86
N GLY A 401 16.48 -11.90 -3.44
CA GLY A 401 15.71 -10.99 -4.28
C GLY A 401 14.27 -10.87 -3.86
N GLU A 402 13.53 -10.04 -4.58
CA GLU A 402 12.09 -9.86 -4.36
C GLU A 402 11.32 -9.85 -5.68
N SER A 403 10.09 -10.34 -5.62
CA SER A 403 9.16 -10.40 -6.74
C SER A 403 7.78 -9.93 -6.33
N MET A 404 7.01 -9.39 -7.27
CA MET A 404 5.59 -9.11 -7.06
C MET A 404 4.76 -10.34 -7.45
N LEU A 405 3.93 -10.78 -6.52
CA LEU A 405 2.92 -11.81 -6.73
C LEU A 405 1.60 -11.14 -7.09
N ALA A 406 0.99 -11.49 -8.20
CA ALA A 406 -0.38 -11.11 -8.51
C ALA A 406 -1.38 -11.92 -7.66
N HIS A 407 -2.67 -11.55 -7.64
CA HIS A 407 -3.69 -12.41 -7.05
C HIS A 407 -3.62 -13.80 -7.67
N THR A 408 -3.28 -14.80 -6.85
CA THR A 408 -2.97 -16.14 -7.33
C THR A 408 -3.92 -17.15 -6.69
N PRO A 409 -4.90 -17.66 -7.45
CA PRO A 409 -5.81 -18.69 -6.97
C PRO A 409 -5.09 -20.03 -6.80
N LYS A 410 -5.69 -20.93 -6.03
CA LYS A 410 -5.22 -22.32 -5.90
C LYS A 410 -5.11 -23.00 -7.28
N GLY A 411 -4.06 -23.77 -7.48
CA GLY A 411 -3.80 -24.52 -8.73
C GLY A 411 -2.88 -23.79 -9.72
N VAL A 412 -2.62 -22.52 -9.54
CA VAL A 412 -1.79 -21.71 -10.45
C VAL A 412 -0.31 -21.82 -10.08
N ALA A 413 0.57 -21.85 -11.08
CA ALA A 413 2.02 -21.80 -10.88
C ALA A 413 2.48 -20.38 -10.48
N ILE A 414 3.49 -20.32 -9.62
CA ILE A 414 4.12 -19.11 -9.13
C ILE A 414 5.58 -19.11 -9.57
N HIS A 415 6.04 -18.01 -10.13
CA HIS A 415 7.42 -17.80 -10.60
C HIS A 415 8.00 -16.57 -9.91
N LEU A 416 8.99 -16.78 -9.04
CA LEU A 416 9.64 -15.73 -8.27
C LEU A 416 11.04 -15.50 -8.86
N GLU A 417 11.20 -14.49 -9.71
CA GLU A 417 12.51 -14.09 -10.21
C GLU A 417 13.33 -13.50 -9.06
N THR A 418 14.48 -14.08 -8.77
CA THR A 418 15.34 -13.67 -7.66
C THR A 418 16.57 -12.87 -8.11
N GLY A 419 16.85 -12.83 -9.40
CA GLY A 419 17.97 -12.06 -9.96
C GLY A 419 18.80 -12.86 -10.94
N THR A 420 20.07 -12.47 -11.11
CA THR A 420 21.02 -13.09 -12.05
C THR A 420 21.99 -14.00 -11.32
N ALA A 421 22.17 -15.22 -11.84
CA ALA A 421 23.13 -16.18 -11.32
C ALA A 421 24.56 -15.72 -11.59
N PHE A 422 25.40 -15.61 -10.56
CA PHE A 422 26.81 -15.22 -10.71
C PHE A 422 27.66 -16.33 -11.34
N ASP A 423 27.43 -17.59 -10.95
CA ASP A 423 28.21 -18.76 -11.37
C ASP A 423 27.73 -19.38 -12.68
N LEU A 424 26.70 -18.82 -13.31
CA LEU A 424 26.23 -19.26 -14.62
C LEU A 424 26.35 -18.10 -15.61
N THR A 425 26.99 -18.36 -16.72
CA THR A 425 27.16 -17.35 -17.78
C THR A 425 26.75 -17.90 -19.14
N ALA A 426 26.23 -17.02 -19.97
CA ALA A 426 25.85 -17.32 -21.33
C ALA A 426 26.49 -16.29 -22.27
N GLU A 427 27.01 -16.76 -23.40
CA GLU A 427 27.59 -15.93 -24.48
C GLU A 427 26.95 -16.35 -25.80
N ARG A 428 26.24 -15.45 -26.43
CA ARG A 428 25.56 -15.66 -27.71
C ARG A 428 26.38 -15.10 -28.85
N ARG A 429 26.47 -15.85 -29.94
CA ARG A 429 27.12 -15.41 -31.16
C ARG A 429 26.30 -15.83 -32.39
N ARG A 430 26.09 -14.91 -33.32
CA ARG A 430 25.55 -15.24 -34.63
C ARG A 430 26.70 -15.72 -35.54
N ASP A 431 26.59 -16.95 -36.04
CA ASP A 431 27.59 -17.57 -36.88
C ASP A 431 27.37 -17.29 -38.36
N GLY A 432 26.13 -17.03 -38.76
CA GLY A 432 25.83 -16.76 -40.16
C GLY A 432 24.41 -16.25 -40.43
N PHE A 433 24.29 -15.55 -41.54
CA PHE A 433 23.01 -15.13 -42.13
C PHE A 433 23.03 -15.44 -43.62
N ARG A 434 21.96 -16.03 -44.13
CA ARG A 434 21.80 -16.31 -45.56
C ARG A 434 20.42 -15.86 -46.02
N LEU A 435 20.35 -15.11 -47.10
CA LEU A 435 19.15 -14.64 -47.76
C LEU A 435 19.01 -15.29 -49.12
N ASP A 436 17.91 -16.02 -49.33
CA ASP A 436 17.48 -16.54 -50.64
C ASP A 436 16.20 -15.80 -51.07
N ARG A 437 16.37 -14.77 -51.89
CA ARG A 437 15.25 -13.97 -52.42
C ARG A 437 14.40 -14.78 -53.40
N ALA A 438 15.00 -15.65 -54.20
CA ALA A 438 14.26 -16.49 -55.16
C ALA A 438 13.44 -17.56 -54.46
N GLY A 439 13.98 -18.20 -53.45
CA GLY A 439 13.31 -19.16 -52.59
C GLY A 439 12.42 -18.52 -51.50
N ARG A 440 12.37 -17.19 -51.44
CA ARG A 440 11.59 -16.43 -50.41
C ARG A 440 11.87 -16.93 -49.01
N SER A 441 13.15 -17.08 -48.69
CA SER A 441 13.57 -17.53 -47.38
C SER A 441 14.84 -16.82 -46.91
N MET A 442 15.03 -16.81 -45.62
CA MET A 442 16.30 -16.45 -45.00
C MET A 442 16.58 -17.41 -43.84
N SER A 443 17.84 -17.57 -43.51
CA SER A 443 18.25 -18.38 -42.37
C SER A 443 19.35 -17.70 -41.56
N GLU A 444 19.33 -17.96 -40.25
CA GLU A 444 20.35 -17.53 -39.31
C GLU A 444 20.86 -18.73 -38.53
N SER A 445 22.14 -18.74 -38.24
CA SER A 445 22.76 -19.75 -37.39
C SER A 445 23.43 -19.08 -36.20
N PHE A 446 23.27 -19.68 -35.02
CA PHE A 446 23.77 -19.16 -33.77
C PHE A 446 24.49 -20.24 -32.96
N THR A 447 25.42 -19.79 -32.14
CA THR A 447 26.05 -20.56 -31.07
C THR A 447 25.83 -19.82 -29.75
N VAL A 448 25.31 -20.52 -28.74
CA VAL A 448 25.21 -20.03 -27.38
C VAL A 448 26.08 -20.90 -26.49
N THR A 449 27.13 -20.32 -25.94
CA THR A 449 28.08 -20.98 -25.03
C THR A 449 27.63 -20.73 -23.60
N LEU A 450 27.39 -21.80 -22.84
CA LEU A 450 26.94 -21.77 -21.46
C LEU A 450 28.02 -22.30 -20.55
N ARG A 451 28.38 -21.61 -19.47
CA ARG A 451 29.34 -22.03 -18.47
C ARG A 451 28.73 -22.13 -17.10
N ASN A 452 29.13 -23.15 -16.35
CA ASN A 452 28.65 -23.44 -15.01
C ASN A 452 29.82 -23.57 -14.04
N ALA A 453 30.06 -22.59 -13.20
CA ALA A 453 31.07 -22.61 -12.15
C ALA A 453 30.56 -23.26 -10.83
N LYS A 454 29.29 -23.68 -10.78
CA LYS A 454 28.73 -24.36 -9.61
C LYS A 454 29.28 -25.78 -9.47
N GLN A 455 29.16 -26.33 -8.25
CA GLN A 455 29.57 -27.70 -7.91
C GLN A 455 28.55 -28.79 -8.32
N ARG A 456 27.47 -28.41 -9.01
CA ARG A 456 26.39 -29.29 -9.47
C ARG A 456 26.00 -28.95 -10.90
N ASP A 457 25.48 -29.94 -11.61
CA ASP A 457 24.90 -29.72 -12.94
C ASP A 457 23.77 -28.67 -12.88
N ALA A 458 23.63 -27.92 -13.96
CA ALA A 458 22.54 -26.96 -14.14
C ALA A 458 21.87 -27.16 -15.49
N ASP A 459 20.55 -27.25 -15.49
CA ASP A 459 19.76 -27.18 -16.70
C ASP A 459 19.41 -25.71 -16.95
N ILE A 460 19.89 -25.16 -18.08
CA ILE A 460 19.65 -23.75 -18.46
C ILE A 460 18.72 -23.72 -19.65
N VAL A 461 17.61 -23.02 -19.50
CA VAL A 461 16.67 -22.76 -20.58
C VAL A 461 17.15 -21.56 -21.38
N VAL A 462 17.52 -21.78 -22.62
CA VAL A 462 17.87 -20.72 -23.58
C VAL A 462 16.60 -20.36 -24.35
N VAL A 463 16.12 -19.13 -24.19
CA VAL A 463 14.96 -18.60 -24.89
C VAL A 463 15.43 -17.68 -26.01
N GLU A 464 15.16 -18.06 -27.24
CA GLU A 464 15.57 -17.30 -28.42
C GLU A 464 14.37 -16.58 -29.06
N PRO A 465 14.34 -15.24 -29.02
CA PRO A 465 13.37 -14.46 -29.75
C PRO A 465 13.64 -14.49 -31.25
N LEU A 466 12.58 -14.68 -32.04
CA LEU A 466 12.64 -14.84 -33.49
C LEU A 466 11.82 -13.72 -34.18
N PRO A 467 12.32 -12.45 -34.16
CA PRO A 467 11.52 -11.28 -34.52
C PRO A 467 11.45 -11.01 -36.03
N ARG A 468 12.20 -11.74 -36.86
CA ARG A 468 12.35 -11.39 -38.27
C ARG A 468 11.10 -11.63 -39.11
N TRP A 469 10.36 -12.70 -38.78
CA TRP A 469 9.11 -13.05 -39.45
C TRP A 469 8.32 -14.08 -38.65
N THR A 470 7.02 -14.12 -38.87
CA THR A 470 6.09 -15.01 -38.15
C THR A 470 6.16 -16.47 -38.55
N ASP A 471 6.49 -16.74 -39.85
CA ASP A 471 6.66 -18.12 -40.37
C ASP A 471 8.13 -18.52 -40.24
N TRP A 472 8.45 -19.17 -39.12
CA TRP A 472 9.79 -19.63 -38.80
C TRP A 472 9.81 -21.09 -38.36
N GLN A 473 10.95 -21.74 -38.59
CA GLN A 473 11.24 -23.09 -38.17
C GLN A 473 12.70 -23.24 -37.77
N VAL A 474 12.98 -23.91 -36.65
CA VAL A 474 14.31 -24.39 -36.34
C VAL A 474 14.60 -25.60 -37.23
N THR A 475 15.56 -25.48 -38.12
CA THR A 475 15.90 -26.51 -39.11
C THR A 475 17.04 -27.42 -38.70
N ALA A 476 17.89 -26.95 -37.77
CA ALA A 476 18.96 -27.72 -37.14
C ALA A 476 19.19 -27.23 -35.71
N SER A 477 19.52 -28.15 -34.80
CA SER A 477 19.84 -27.83 -33.43
C SER A 477 20.62 -28.95 -32.76
N SER A 478 21.57 -28.61 -31.88
CA SER A 478 22.34 -29.59 -31.08
C SER A 478 21.53 -30.23 -29.95
N VAL A 479 20.44 -29.58 -29.51
CA VAL A 479 19.47 -30.12 -28.56
C VAL A 479 18.05 -29.91 -29.10
N PRO A 480 17.05 -30.66 -28.66
CA PRO A 480 15.69 -30.49 -29.14
C PRO A 480 15.16 -29.05 -28.93
N ALA A 481 14.62 -28.46 -29.99
CA ALA A 481 13.96 -27.18 -29.95
C ALA A 481 12.47 -27.35 -29.58
N ARG A 482 11.95 -26.50 -28.72
CA ARG A 482 10.53 -26.39 -28.41
C ARG A 482 10.04 -25.00 -28.83
N LYS A 483 8.86 -24.93 -29.45
CA LYS A 483 8.21 -23.66 -29.71
C LYS A 483 7.53 -23.19 -28.40
N ARG A 484 8.06 -22.13 -27.79
CA ARG A 484 7.52 -21.57 -26.57
C ARG A 484 6.21 -20.79 -26.84
N ASP A 485 6.26 -19.96 -27.90
CA ASP A 485 5.11 -19.20 -28.40
C ASP A 485 5.31 -18.84 -29.88
N ALA A 486 4.52 -17.89 -30.39
CA ALA A 486 4.57 -17.48 -31.79
C ALA A 486 5.91 -16.86 -32.20
N GLN A 487 6.69 -16.31 -31.27
CA GLN A 487 7.91 -15.53 -31.54
C GLN A 487 9.15 -16.05 -30.80
N HIS A 488 9.02 -17.13 -30.02
CA HIS A 488 10.14 -17.66 -29.24
C HIS A 488 10.30 -19.17 -29.44
N ALA A 489 11.54 -19.58 -29.66
CA ALA A 489 12.00 -20.95 -29.48
C ALA A 489 12.71 -21.09 -28.13
N GLU A 490 12.64 -22.27 -27.52
CA GLU A 490 13.41 -22.56 -26.31
C GLU A 490 14.16 -23.89 -26.44
N PHE A 491 15.28 -23.95 -25.72
CA PHE A 491 16.19 -25.08 -25.69
C PHE A 491 16.62 -25.31 -24.25
N THR A 492 16.46 -26.52 -23.74
CA THR A 492 16.99 -26.88 -22.42
C THR A 492 18.37 -27.53 -22.60
N VAL A 493 19.37 -26.87 -22.05
CA VAL A 493 20.78 -27.30 -22.15
C VAL A 493 21.30 -27.70 -20.79
N LYS A 494 21.72 -28.95 -20.67
CA LYS A 494 22.37 -29.41 -19.44
C LYS A 494 23.84 -29.02 -19.45
N VAL A 495 24.30 -28.26 -18.46
CA VAL A 495 25.66 -27.81 -18.28
C VAL A 495 26.28 -28.51 -17.06
N PRO A 496 27.30 -29.32 -17.22
CA PRO A 496 27.88 -30.07 -16.10
C PRO A 496 28.54 -29.16 -15.06
N ALA A 497 28.68 -29.64 -13.84
CA ALA A 497 29.36 -28.96 -12.75
C ALA A 497 30.80 -28.56 -13.15
N GLY A 498 31.18 -27.31 -12.94
CA GLY A 498 32.50 -26.77 -13.32
C GLY A 498 32.80 -26.83 -14.81
N GLY A 499 31.78 -27.00 -15.67
CA GLY A 499 31.95 -27.26 -17.10
C GLY A 499 31.27 -26.23 -18.00
N GLU A 500 31.29 -26.58 -19.29
CA GLU A 500 30.77 -25.76 -20.38
C GLU A 500 29.92 -26.64 -21.32
N ALA A 501 28.88 -26.06 -21.93
CA ALA A 501 28.10 -26.66 -23.00
C ALA A 501 27.77 -25.63 -24.07
N ALA A 502 27.71 -26.07 -25.33
CA ALA A 502 27.36 -25.20 -26.46
C ALA A 502 26.03 -25.65 -27.09
N LEU A 503 25.12 -24.73 -27.22
CA LEU A 503 23.94 -24.85 -28.06
C LEU A 503 24.26 -24.27 -29.43
N THR A 504 24.10 -25.06 -30.48
CA THR A 504 24.11 -24.58 -31.87
C THR A 504 22.75 -24.79 -32.48
N TYR A 505 22.24 -23.80 -33.22
CA TYR A 505 20.99 -23.96 -33.93
C TYR A 505 20.91 -23.10 -35.18
N THR A 506 20.04 -23.48 -36.11
CA THR A 506 19.73 -22.72 -37.33
C THR A 506 18.23 -22.54 -37.41
N VAL A 507 17.79 -21.30 -37.57
CA VAL A 507 16.39 -20.94 -37.84
C VAL A 507 16.22 -20.51 -39.28
N GLN A 508 15.17 -20.96 -39.93
CA GLN A 508 14.73 -20.54 -41.26
C GLN A 508 13.41 -19.80 -41.17
N TYR A 509 13.31 -18.69 -41.86
CA TYR A 509 12.09 -17.92 -42.06
C TYR A 509 11.65 -18.00 -43.52
N ARG A 510 10.33 -18.09 -43.78
CA ARG A 510 9.75 -18.15 -45.12
C ARG A 510 8.63 -17.15 -45.25
N TRP A 511 8.45 -16.61 -46.44
CA TRP A 511 7.33 -15.71 -46.74
C TRP A 511 6.61 -16.05 -48.04
N PRO A 512 5.33 -15.70 -48.18
CA PRO A 512 4.52 -16.05 -49.34
C PRO A 512 4.92 -15.29 -50.62
N ALA A 513 4.52 -15.79 -51.76
CA ALA A 513 4.67 -15.10 -53.04
C ALA A 513 3.90 -13.76 -53.03
N GLY A 514 4.48 -12.75 -53.69
CA GLY A 514 3.92 -11.39 -53.77
C GLY A 514 4.27 -10.48 -52.57
N MET A 515 4.91 -11.01 -51.56
CA MET A 515 5.41 -10.21 -50.43
C MET A 515 6.83 -9.76 -50.73
N ASN A 516 7.06 -8.45 -50.73
CA ASN A 516 8.41 -7.87 -50.81
C ASN A 516 8.95 -7.65 -49.41
N PRO A 517 10.08 -8.26 -49.03
CA PRO A 517 10.69 -8.10 -47.72
C PRO A 517 11.35 -6.73 -47.53
#